data_ec84137432fdd47eae979e59c9466d8a
#
_entry.id   ec84137432fdd47eae979e59c9466d8a
#
_cell.length_a   1.000
_cell.length_b   1.000
_cell.length_c   1.000
_cell.angle_alpha   90.00
_cell.angle_beta   90.00
_cell.angle_gamma   90.00
#
_symmetry.space_group_name_H-M   'P 1'
#
loop_
_entity.id
_entity.type
_entity.pdbx_description
1 polymer ?
#
loop_
_entity_poly.entity_id
_entity_poly.type
_entity_poly.pdbx_seq_one_letter_code
_entity_poly.pdbx_strand_id
1 'polypeptide(L)'
;MVRIVLLRLLESYFRHRWLYVLPIVIAVGAGAVFVSSTPPEYSASGRLYVSQQNLLADLTSSNTGGSWWVSAAQSTVTEINELLGTQAFIRTVIQKTDLEQGMSGGPDAVDETISYARSILSLQAAGDKLVDISATGDDPTIVYQIVVSTMDAYVQWKINNGYQESIAARTFFDNLMKPYQDDVDQARSDLITFLNAHPSPVRGDRPPAEQLELDRLQASVQRAEDRLNSARDNEESARLSQVQSESVTKQTYMVIDQPQVPQEAKVSTKTIATNMIIFLVVGVFLSVAGIAGGALIDRSLRFPIDVRHGLSLPVLAMVPVAQFIVLPAPAEQALPTPTLGATSAEAGKSESSLLQPQI
;
A
#
# COMPACT_ATOMS: atom_id res chain seq x y z
N MET A 1 28.27 -16.45 -42.68
CA MET A 1 28.97 -16.65 -41.39
C MET A 1 28.03 -16.98 -40.23
N VAL A 2 26.94 -16.22 -39.99
CA VAL A 2 26.02 -16.47 -38.88
C VAL A 2 25.41 -17.88 -38.83
N ARG A 3 25.05 -18.43 -39.99
CA ARG A 3 24.42 -19.76 -40.11
C ARG A 3 25.35 -20.91 -39.66
N ILE A 4 26.68 -20.77 -39.86
CA ILE A 4 27.68 -21.77 -39.47
C ILE A 4 27.93 -21.72 -37.96
N VAL A 5 27.97 -20.52 -37.39
CA VAL A 5 28.09 -20.30 -35.94
C VAL A 5 26.88 -20.89 -35.21
N LEU A 6 25.67 -20.67 -35.75
CA LEU A 6 24.43 -21.19 -35.19
C LEU A 6 24.37 -22.73 -35.23
N LEU A 7 24.85 -23.35 -36.33
CA LEU A 7 24.95 -24.81 -36.45
C LEU A 7 25.95 -25.39 -35.45
N ARG A 8 27.10 -24.73 -35.22
CA ARG A 8 28.08 -25.15 -34.20
C ARG A 8 27.52 -25.07 -32.78
N LEU A 9 26.79 -24.02 -32.47
CA LEU A 9 26.12 -23.86 -31.16
C LEU A 9 25.08 -24.96 -30.95
N LEU A 10 24.27 -25.25 -31.98
CA LEU A 10 23.25 -26.31 -31.92
C LEU A 10 23.88 -27.70 -31.74
N GLU A 11 24.94 -28.01 -32.50
CA GLU A 11 25.66 -29.28 -32.40
C GLU A 11 26.30 -29.45 -31.01
N SER A 12 26.94 -28.40 -30.48
CA SER A 12 27.53 -28.41 -29.14
C SER A 12 26.46 -28.70 -28.08
N TYR A 13 25.28 -28.06 -28.20
CA TYR A 13 24.15 -28.28 -27.30
C TYR A 13 23.67 -29.73 -27.33
N PHE A 14 23.38 -30.31 -28.50
CA PHE A 14 22.84 -31.67 -28.60
C PHE A 14 23.83 -32.76 -28.15
N ARG A 15 25.12 -32.51 -28.31
CA ARG A 15 26.18 -33.47 -27.90
C ARG A 15 26.34 -33.53 -26.38
N HIS A 16 26.22 -32.41 -25.70
CA HIS A 16 26.43 -32.30 -24.24
C HIS A 16 25.20 -31.75 -23.51
N ARG A 17 23.98 -32.12 -23.99
CA ARG A 17 22.71 -31.58 -23.48
C ARG A 17 22.58 -31.61 -21.95
N TRP A 18 23.06 -32.70 -21.33
CA TRP A 18 23.03 -32.82 -19.87
C TRP A 18 23.96 -31.84 -19.16
N LEU A 19 25.12 -31.53 -19.74
CA LEU A 19 26.07 -30.58 -19.17
C LEU A 19 25.53 -29.13 -19.17
N TYR A 20 24.77 -28.78 -20.21
CA TYR A 20 24.20 -27.43 -20.34
C TYR A 20 22.90 -27.25 -19.59
N VAL A 21 22.20 -28.32 -19.21
CA VAL A 21 21.04 -28.26 -18.30
C VAL A 21 21.51 -28.18 -16.84
N LEU A 22 22.68 -28.69 -16.50
CA LEU A 22 23.22 -28.70 -15.15
C LEU A 22 23.25 -27.31 -14.47
N PRO A 23 23.74 -26.23 -15.12
CA PRO A 23 23.71 -24.88 -14.51
C PRO A 23 22.31 -24.40 -14.18
N ILE A 24 21.32 -24.73 -15.01
CA ILE A 24 19.93 -24.37 -14.75
C ILE A 24 19.42 -25.10 -13.51
N VAL A 25 19.66 -26.40 -13.41
CA VAL A 25 19.23 -27.21 -12.27
C VAL A 25 19.91 -26.75 -10.98
N ILE A 26 21.22 -26.45 -11.05
CA ILE A 26 21.96 -25.90 -9.90
C ILE A 26 21.39 -24.51 -9.48
N ALA A 27 21.16 -23.64 -10.45
CA ALA A 27 20.61 -22.29 -10.16
C ALA A 27 19.21 -22.38 -9.55
N VAL A 28 18.32 -23.22 -10.09
CA VAL A 28 16.97 -23.44 -9.54
C VAL A 28 17.05 -24.09 -8.16
N GLY A 29 17.95 -25.08 -7.96
CA GLY A 29 18.19 -25.70 -6.66
C GLY A 29 18.70 -24.69 -5.63
N ALA A 30 19.65 -23.85 -6.00
CA ALA A 30 20.14 -22.75 -5.15
C ALA A 30 19.02 -21.74 -4.84
N GLY A 31 18.18 -21.42 -5.82
CA GLY A 31 17.00 -20.58 -5.62
C GLY A 31 16.00 -21.18 -4.64
N ALA A 32 15.75 -22.49 -4.72
CA ALA A 32 14.87 -23.18 -3.78
C ALA A 32 15.43 -23.16 -2.35
N VAL A 33 16.74 -23.40 -2.18
CA VAL A 33 17.42 -23.29 -0.87
C VAL A 33 17.36 -21.84 -0.35
N PHE A 34 17.60 -20.85 -1.20
CA PHE A 34 17.53 -19.45 -0.83
C PHE A 34 16.12 -19.07 -0.35
N VAL A 35 15.07 -19.46 -1.09
CA VAL A 35 13.67 -19.21 -0.70
C VAL A 35 13.32 -19.92 0.60
N SER A 36 13.80 -21.16 0.82
CA SER A 36 13.54 -21.89 2.07
C SER A 36 14.29 -21.32 3.28
N SER A 37 15.35 -20.55 3.04
CA SER A 37 16.14 -19.87 4.08
C SER A 37 15.64 -18.44 4.37
N THR A 38 14.67 -17.95 3.60
CA THR A 38 14.06 -16.62 3.85
C THR A 38 13.25 -16.69 5.15
N PRO A 39 13.46 -15.75 6.12
CA PRO A 39 12.71 -15.75 7.37
C PRO A 39 11.21 -15.59 7.09
N PRO A 40 10.36 -16.19 7.92
CA PRO A 40 8.91 -16.06 7.79
C PRO A 40 8.49 -14.61 8.05
N GLU A 41 7.63 -14.05 7.20
CA GLU A 41 7.06 -12.73 7.38
C GLU A 41 5.64 -12.85 7.96
N TYR A 42 5.39 -12.09 9.00
CA TYR A 42 4.07 -11.96 9.62
C TYR A 42 3.45 -10.62 9.19
N SER A 43 2.13 -10.61 8.96
CA SER A 43 1.41 -9.40 8.56
C SER A 43 0.17 -9.22 9.44
N ALA A 44 0.05 -8.05 10.07
CA ALA A 44 -1.16 -7.62 10.73
C ALA A 44 -1.74 -6.42 10.00
N SER A 45 -3.07 -6.29 10.01
CA SER A 45 -3.77 -5.15 9.43
C SER A 45 -4.96 -4.75 10.29
N GLY A 46 -5.26 -3.45 10.30
CA GLY A 46 -6.45 -2.90 10.91
C GLY A 46 -7.06 -1.84 10.00
N ARG A 47 -8.39 -1.65 10.11
CA ARG A 47 -9.11 -0.68 9.29
C ARG A 47 -9.75 0.40 10.13
N LEU A 48 -9.46 1.64 9.74
CA LEU A 48 -10.03 2.83 10.32
C LEU A 48 -11.07 3.42 9.36
N TYR A 49 -12.30 3.58 9.82
CA TYR A 49 -13.33 4.32 9.10
C TYR A 49 -13.18 5.81 9.40
N VAL A 50 -13.22 6.64 8.37
CA VAL A 50 -13.09 8.09 8.46
C VAL A 50 -14.35 8.73 7.89
N SER A 51 -15.12 9.39 8.76
CA SER A 51 -16.28 10.20 8.37
C SER A 51 -15.85 11.66 8.27
N GLN A 52 -15.92 12.25 7.07
CA GLN A 52 -15.76 13.72 6.97
C GLN A 52 -17.03 14.39 7.50
N GLN A 53 -17.00 14.77 8.74
CA GLN A 53 -17.93 15.75 9.30
C GLN A 53 -17.10 16.87 9.93
N ASN A 54 -16.64 17.80 9.12
CA ASN A 54 -16.19 19.10 9.59
C ASN A 54 -17.42 19.99 9.80
N LEU A 55 -18.13 19.78 10.90
CA LEU A 55 -19.30 20.62 11.27
C LEU A 55 -18.96 22.11 11.29
N LEU A 56 -17.73 22.49 11.67
CA LEU A 56 -17.26 23.87 11.64
C LEU A 56 -16.98 24.37 10.21
N ALA A 57 -16.46 23.53 9.34
CA ALA A 57 -16.25 23.88 7.93
C ALA A 57 -17.58 24.04 7.20
N ASP A 58 -18.58 23.21 7.49
CA ASP A 58 -19.93 23.31 6.91
C ASP A 58 -20.68 24.54 7.39
N LEU A 59 -20.45 25.00 8.64
CA LEU A 59 -21.09 26.16 9.20
C LEU A 59 -20.41 27.49 8.82
N THR A 60 -19.11 27.48 8.51
CA THR A 60 -18.35 28.70 8.21
C THR A 60 -18.09 28.91 6.73
N SER A 61 -18.27 27.90 5.91
CA SER A 61 -17.97 27.97 4.48
C SER A 61 -19.21 27.86 3.62
N SER A 62 -19.79 29.02 3.31
CA SER A 62 -20.71 29.15 2.18
C SER A 62 -20.05 28.99 0.81
N ASN A 63 -18.75 28.70 0.77
CA ASN A 63 -18.00 28.53 -0.49
C ASN A 63 -16.68 27.77 -0.28
N THR A 64 -16.74 26.54 0.18
CA THR A 64 -15.56 25.67 0.13
C THR A 64 -15.53 24.90 -1.18
N GLY A 65 -14.76 25.42 -2.11
CA GLY A 65 -14.10 24.61 -3.10
C GLY A 65 -13.10 23.66 -2.41
N GLY A 66 -13.58 22.80 -1.51
CA GLY A 66 -12.82 21.68 -1.00
C GLY A 66 -12.42 20.84 -2.20
N SER A 67 -11.18 20.40 -2.23
CA SER A 67 -10.64 19.57 -3.31
C SER A 67 -11.44 18.27 -3.38
N TRP A 68 -12.53 18.27 -4.14
CA TRP A 68 -13.45 17.13 -4.34
C TRP A 68 -12.77 15.92 -5.00
N TRP A 69 -11.48 16.07 -5.36
CA TRP A 69 -10.63 15.03 -5.92
C TRP A 69 -9.93 14.16 -4.86
N VAL A 70 -9.88 14.56 -3.60
CA VAL A 70 -9.18 13.81 -2.54
C VAL A 70 -10.20 13.29 -1.55
N SER A 71 -10.28 11.97 -1.43
CA SER A 71 -11.18 11.32 -0.48
C SER A 71 -10.74 11.54 0.98
N ALA A 72 -11.68 11.40 1.93
CA ALA A 72 -11.37 11.45 3.36
C ALA A 72 -10.28 10.47 3.76
N ALA A 73 -10.34 9.26 3.23
CA ALA A 73 -9.33 8.23 3.48
C ALA A 73 -7.96 8.63 2.95
N GLN A 74 -7.89 9.18 1.73
CA GLN A 74 -6.63 9.59 1.13
C GLN A 74 -5.96 10.75 1.87
N SER A 75 -6.75 11.74 2.30
CA SER A 75 -6.23 12.85 3.12
C SER A 75 -5.73 12.35 4.48
N THR A 76 -6.45 11.43 5.11
CA THR A 76 -6.05 10.81 6.37
C THR A 76 -4.76 9.97 6.22
N VAL A 77 -4.62 9.19 5.15
CA VAL A 77 -3.37 8.45 4.86
C VAL A 77 -2.20 9.41 4.72
N THR A 78 -2.37 10.51 3.99
CA THR A 78 -1.31 11.52 3.83
C THR A 78 -0.94 12.12 5.19
N GLU A 79 -1.93 12.50 6.00
CA GLU A 79 -1.71 13.08 7.33
C GLU A 79 -0.98 12.10 8.28
N ILE A 80 -1.40 10.82 8.33
CA ILE A 80 -0.72 9.82 9.15
C ILE A 80 0.73 9.62 8.68
N ASN A 81 0.97 9.58 7.37
CA ASN A 81 2.33 9.45 6.82
C ASN A 81 3.21 10.65 7.19
N GLU A 82 2.67 11.87 7.15
CA GLU A 82 3.38 13.08 7.58
C GLU A 82 3.71 13.00 9.08
N LEU A 83 2.76 12.59 9.91
CA LEU A 83 2.96 12.41 11.35
C LEU A 83 4.02 11.34 11.66
N LEU A 84 3.97 10.19 10.99
CA LEU A 84 4.98 9.12 11.08
C LEU A 84 6.36 9.61 10.62
N GLY A 85 6.42 10.61 9.73
CA GLY A 85 7.63 11.31 9.36
C GLY A 85 8.27 12.11 10.51
N THR A 86 7.50 12.49 11.54
CA THR A 86 8.01 13.21 12.72
C THR A 86 8.57 12.26 13.77
N GLN A 87 9.67 12.66 14.43
CA GLN A 87 10.24 11.83 15.51
C GLN A 87 9.33 11.75 16.73
N ALA A 88 8.59 12.82 17.02
CA ALA A 88 7.71 12.88 18.19
C ALA A 88 6.58 11.86 18.10
N PHE A 89 5.91 11.79 16.95
CA PHE A 89 4.79 10.89 16.76
C PHE A 89 5.22 9.42 16.70
N ILE A 90 6.26 9.09 15.92
CA ILE A 90 6.73 7.71 15.80
C ILE A 90 7.27 7.17 17.15
N ARG A 91 7.90 8.01 17.97
CA ARG A 91 8.29 7.63 19.33
C ARG A 91 7.08 7.28 20.19
N THR A 92 5.99 8.06 20.10
CA THR A 92 4.75 7.76 20.84
C THR A 92 4.15 6.41 20.42
N VAL A 93 4.26 6.06 19.13
CA VAL A 93 3.86 4.75 18.62
C VAL A 93 4.74 3.64 19.20
N ILE A 94 6.07 3.79 19.13
CA ILE A 94 7.05 2.80 19.58
C ILE A 94 6.96 2.56 21.10
N GLN A 95 6.77 3.61 21.90
CA GLN A 95 6.66 3.51 23.37
C GLN A 95 5.54 2.58 23.87
N LYS A 96 4.57 2.27 23.02
CA LYS A 96 3.47 1.33 23.32
C LYS A 96 3.72 -0.08 22.76
N THR A 97 4.94 -0.37 22.31
CA THR A 97 5.33 -1.64 21.68
C THR A 97 6.60 -2.18 22.32
N ASP A 98 6.87 -3.46 22.12
CA ASP A 98 8.11 -4.10 22.60
C ASP A 98 9.38 -3.53 21.92
N LEU A 99 9.22 -2.75 20.84
CA LEU A 99 10.31 -1.99 20.20
C LEU A 99 10.90 -0.88 21.11
N GLU A 100 10.20 -0.47 22.19
CA GLU A 100 10.70 0.52 23.15
C GLU A 100 12.06 0.10 23.72
N GLN A 101 12.27 -1.19 23.93
CA GLN A 101 13.54 -1.72 24.45
C GLN A 101 14.72 -1.40 23.52
N GLY A 102 14.49 -1.37 22.20
CA GLY A 102 15.51 -1.00 21.22
C GLY A 102 15.97 0.46 21.31
N MET A 103 15.15 1.34 21.89
CA MET A 103 15.50 2.77 22.04
C MET A 103 16.46 3.06 23.21
N SER A 104 16.79 2.08 24.04
CA SER A 104 17.66 2.27 25.23
C SER A 104 19.17 2.28 24.93
N GLY A 105 19.59 1.97 23.69
CA GLY A 105 20.99 1.82 23.29
C GLY A 105 21.72 3.12 22.90
N GLY A 106 21.08 4.30 23.05
CA GLY A 106 21.68 5.58 22.63
C GLY A 106 21.03 6.16 21.36
N PRO A 107 21.53 7.31 20.86
CA PRO A 107 20.93 8.01 19.72
C PRO A 107 20.84 7.16 18.45
N ASP A 108 21.90 6.42 18.12
CA ASP A 108 21.97 5.57 16.93
C ASP A 108 20.94 4.43 16.99
N ALA A 109 20.78 3.79 18.15
CA ALA A 109 19.80 2.74 18.37
C ALA A 109 18.35 3.27 18.27
N VAL A 110 18.13 4.52 18.72
CA VAL A 110 16.84 5.19 18.55
C VAL A 110 16.52 5.41 17.08
N ASP A 111 17.48 5.91 16.30
CA ASP A 111 17.27 6.18 14.87
C ASP A 111 17.08 4.88 14.07
N GLU A 112 17.80 3.80 14.43
CA GLU A 112 17.62 2.48 13.83
C GLU A 112 16.23 1.92 14.14
N THR A 113 15.79 1.98 15.41
CA THR A 113 14.46 1.51 15.81
C THR A 113 13.34 2.29 15.12
N ILE A 114 13.47 3.61 15.00
CA ILE A 114 12.52 4.47 14.28
C ILE A 114 12.48 4.10 12.82
N SER A 115 13.62 3.90 12.17
CA SER A 115 13.72 3.53 10.76
C SER A 115 13.10 2.15 10.52
N TYR A 116 13.34 1.19 11.40
CA TYR A 116 12.71 -0.13 11.35
C TYR A 116 11.19 -0.02 11.48
N ALA A 117 10.68 0.69 12.49
CA ALA A 117 9.24 0.86 12.72
C ALA A 117 8.54 1.48 11.50
N ARG A 118 9.18 2.46 10.82
CA ARG A 118 8.65 3.05 9.58
C ARG A 118 8.68 2.08 8.41
N SER A 119 9.71 1.27 8.29
CA SER A 119 9.89 0.35 7.15
C SER A 119 8.86 -0.77 7.13
N ILE A 120 8.39 -1.23 8.30
CA ILE A 120 7.40 -2.30 8.42
C ILE A 120 5.96 -1.82 8.28
N LEU A 121 5.69 -0.50 8.43
CA LEU A 121 4.36 0.10 8.32
C LEU A 121 4.00 0.43 6.87
N SER A 122 2.77 0.12 6.48
CA SER A 122 2.19 0.50 5.19
C SER A 122 0.77 1.00 5.40
N LEU A 123 0.46 2.16 4.82
CA LEU A 123 -0.84 2.80 4.90
C LEU A 123 -1.42 2.98 3.51
N GLN A 124 -2.67 2.60 3.34
CA GLN A 124 -3.37 2.71 2.07
C GLN A 124 -4.83 3.13 2.28
N ALA A 125 -5.36 3.91 1.33
CA ALA A 125 -6.80 4.18 1.28
C ALA A 125 -7.51 2.98 0.63
N ALA A 126 -8.44 2.37 1.36
CA ALA A 126 -9.26 1.25 0.89
C ALA A 126 -10.66 1.75 0.49
N GLY A 127 -10.70 2.73 -0.43
CA GLY A 127 -11.91 3.45 -0.84
C GLY A 127 -11.95 4.88 -0.29
N ASP A 128 -13.14 5.51 -0.30
CA ASP A 128 -13.27 6.93 0.04
C ASP A 128 -13.22 7.22 1.54
N LYS A 129 -13.58 6.25 2.37
CA LYS A 129 -13.77 6.41 3.82
C LYS A 129 -13.03 5.39 4.68
N LEU A 130 -12.27 4.48 4.08
CA LEU A 130 -11.54 3.43 4.78
C LEU A 130 -10.05 3.61 4.62
N VAL A 131 -9.32 3.61 5.73
CA VAL A 131 -7.87 3.58 5.78
C VAL A 131 -7.44 2.21 6.28
N ASP A 132 -6.63 1.53 5.48
CA ASP A 132 -6.00 0.26 5.82
C ASP A 132 -4.59 0.55 6.36
N ILE A 133 -4.35 0.17 7.61
CA ILE A 133 -3.06 0.30 8.28
C ILE A 133 -2.54 -1.11 8.48
N SER A 134 -1.42 -1.43 7.85
CA SER A 134 -0.81 -2.75 7.90
C SER A 134 0.66 -2.66 8.27
N ALA A 135 1.15 -3.72 8.89
CA ALA A 135 2.57 -3.89 9.14
C ALA A 135 3.00 -5.30 8.74
N THR A 136 4.25 -5.42 8.27
CA THR A 136 4.85 -6.69 7.88
C THR A 136 6.26 -6.77 8.47
N GLY A 137 6.58 -7.87 9.14
CA GLY A 137 7.88 -8.06 9.81
C GLY A 137 8.07 -9.48 10.32
N ASP A 138 9.18 -9.70 11.02
CA ASP A 138 9.63 -11.03 11.45
C ASP A 138 8.95 -11.49 12.75
N ASP A 139 8.46 -10.54 13.58
CA ASP A 139 7.83 -10.84 14.87
C ASP A 139 6.32 -10.53 14.82
N PRO A 140 5.45 -11.53 15.00
CA PRO A 140 4.01 -11.36 14.97
C PRO A 140 3.48 -10.42 16.05
N THR A 141 4.14 -10.35 17.20
CA THR A 141 3.73 -9.49 18.32
C THR A 141 4.04 -8.04 18.01
N ILE A 142 5.23 -7.73 17.52
CA ILE A 142 5.66 -6.39 17.14
C ILE A 142 4.77 -5.85 16.00
N VAL A 143 4.52 -6.67 14.98
CA VAL A 143 3.68 -6.31 13.83
C VAL A 143 2.24 -5.97 14.27
N TYR A 144 1.68 -6.76 15.18
CA TYR A 144 0.38 -6.47 15.78
C TYR A 144 0.40 -5.18 16.61
N GLN A 145 1.35 -5.07 17.55
CA GLN A 145 1.43 -3.94 18.48
C GLN A 145 1.61 -2.61 17.74
N ILE A 146 2.43 -2.58 16.69
CA ILE A 146 2.71 -1.34 15.97
C ILE A 146 1.50 -0.83 15.17
N VAL A 147 0.67 -1.75 14.61
CA VAL A 147 -0.58 -1.36 13.95
C VAL A 147 -1.57 -0.80 14.96
N VAL A 148 -1.80 -1.49 16.09
CA VAL A 148 -2.69 -1.03 17.17
C VAL A 148 -2.22 0.33 17.69
N SER A 149 -0.92 0.44 18.01
CA SER A 149 -0.36 1.68 18.57
C SER A 149 -0.41 2.85 17.58
N THR A 150 -0.25 2.59 16.28
CA THR A 150 -0.37 3.64 15.26
C THR A 150 -1.82 4.15 15.17
N MET A 151 -2.80 3.24 15.17
CA MET A 151 -4.22 3.62 15.15
C MET A 151 -4.59 4.41 16.41
N ASP A 152 -4.21 3.92 17.57
CA ASP A 152 -4.48 4.59 18.86
C ASP A 152 -3.78 5.96 18.96
N ALA A 153 -2.50 6.02 18.58
CA ALA A 153 -1.73 7.26 18.62
C ALA A 153 -2.34 8.32 17.70
N TYR A 154 -2.80 7.93 16.51
CA TYR A 154 -3.47 8.84 15.59
C TYR A 154 -4.80 9.37 16.15
N VAL A 155 -5.65 8.49 16.67
CA VAL A 155 -6.94 8.91 17.26
C VAL A 155 -6.69 9.83 18.47
N GLN A 156 -5.75 9.52 19.34
CA GLN A 156 -5.37 10.37 20.46
C GLN A 156 -4.80 11.72 20.03
N TRP A 157 -3.96 11.72 19.00
CA TRP A 157 -3.43 12.94 18.42
C TRP A 157 -4.56 13.84 17.88
N LYS A 158 -5.55 13.27 17.17
CA LYS A 158 -6.73 14.01 16.69
C LYS A 158 -7.57 14.58 17.83
N ILE A 159 -7.79 13.82 18.90
CA ILE A 159 -8.51 14.30 20.09
C ILE A 159 -7.78 15.50 20.70
N ASN A 160 -6.46 15.34 20.92
CA ASN A 160 -5.66 16.40 21.52
C ASN A 160 -5.58 17.65 20.62
N ASN A 161 -5.42 17.48 19.33
CA ASN A 161 -5.36 18.59 18.38
C ASN A 161 -6.69 19.35 18.33
N GLY A 162 -7.82 18.65 18.22
CA GLY A 162 -9.15 19.25 18.23
C GLY A 162 -9.45 19.96 19.55
N TYR A 163 -8.99 19.42 20.67
CA TYR A 163 -9.11 20.06 21.98
C TYR A 163 -8.31 21.37 22.04
N GLN A 164 -7.05 21.38 21.59
CA GLN A 164 -6.21 22.57 21.56
C GLN A 164 -6.75 23.64 20.61
N GLU A 165 -7.26 23.24 19.45
CA GLU A 165 -7.91 24.14 18.50
C GLU A 165 -9.16 24.81 19.11
N SER A 166 -9.99 24.04 19.83
CA SER A 166 -11.16 24.56 20.51
C SER A 166 -10.80 25.55 21.63
N ILE A 167 -9.72 25.28 22.39
CA ILE A 167 -9.21 26.23 23.40
C ILE A 167 -8.73 27.53 22.75
N ALA A 168 -7.96 27.41 21.65
CA ALA A 168 -7.45 28.59 20.94
C ALA A 168 -8.60 29.44 20.38
N ALA A 169 -9.60 28.78 19.76
CA ALA A 169 -10.78 29.45 19.25
C ALA A 169 -11.58 30.16 20.37
N ARG A 170 -11.81 29.46 21.47
CA ARG A 170 -12.49 30.04 22.65
C ARG A 170 -11.73 31.26 23.19
N THR A 171 -10.43 31.15 23.39
CA THR A 171 -9.59 32.24 23.90
C THR A 171 -9.60 33.43 22.93
N PHE A 172 -9.61 33.20 21.64
CA PHE A 172 -9.71 34.24 20.62
C PHE A 172 -11.02 34.99 20.73
N PHE A 173 -12.18 34.32 20.79
CA PHE A 173 -13.47 34.97 20.89
C PHE A 173 -13.68 35.64 22.26
N ASP A 174 -13.19 35.04 23.34
CA ASP A 174 -13.22 35.65 24.68
C ASP A 174 -12.47 37.00 24.72
N ASN A 175 -11.30 37.07 24.06
CA ASN A 175 -10.53 38.31 23.93
C ASN A 175 -11.24 39.39 23.06
N LEU A 176 -12.13 38.98 22.14
CA LEU A 176 -12.90 39.91 21.30
C LEU A 176 -14.15 40.46 22.02
N MET A 177 -14.63 39.81 23.08
CA MET A 177 -15.87 40.21 23.77
C MET A 177 -15.79 41.59 24.38
N LYS A 178 -14.66 41.91 25.06
CA LYS A 178 -14.49 43.21 25.70
C LYS A 178 -14.43 44.34 24.68
N PRO A 179 -13.60 44.34 23.62
CA PRO A 179 -13.61 45.38 22.58
C PRO A 179 -14.99 45.56 21.95
N TYR A 180 -15.73 44.47 21.66
CA TYR A 180 -17.05 44.58 21.05
C TYR A 180 -18.11 45.12 22.03
N GLN A 181 -17.97 44.83 23.32
CA GLN A 181 -18.81 45.48 24.34
C GLN A 181 -18.55 46.97 24.43
N ASP A 182 -17.26 47.38 24.40
CA ASP A 182 -16.84 48.78 24.40
C ASP A 182 -17.39 49.53 23.15
N ASP A 183 -17.39 48.85 21.96
CA ASP A 183 -17.96 49.39 20.70
C ASP A 183 -19.48 49.60 20.81
N VAL A 184 -20.22 48.66 21.44
CA VAL A 184 -21.66 48.78 21.67
C VAL A 184 -21.93 49.94 22.60
N ASP A 185 -21.18 50.05 23.69
CA ASP A 185 -21.36 51.12 24.68
C ASP A 185 -21.05 52.51 24.07
N GLN A 186 -20.01 52.59 23.22
CA GLN A 186 -19.71 53.83 22.50
C GLN A 186 -20.81 54.19 21.50
N ALA A 187 -21.28 53.25 20.67
CA ALA A 187 -22.34 53.50 19.69
C ALA A 187 -23.66 53.93 20.36
N ARG A 188 -23.99 53.34 21.50
CA ARG A 188 -25.15 53.74 22.32
C ARG A 188 -24.98 55.11 22.91
N SER A 189 -23.79 55.44 23.42
CA SER A 189 -23.47 56.76 23.95
C SER A 189 -23.61 57.85 22.87
N ASP A 190 -23.14 57.61 21.66
CA ASP A 190 -23.27 58.53 20.54
C ASP A 190 -24.73 58.75 20.15
N LEU A 191 -25.55 57.71 20.12
CA LEU A 191 -26.97 57.79 19.86
C LEU A 191 -27.68 58.55 20.92
N ILE A 192 -27.39 58.33 22.22
CA ILE A 192 -27.98 59.02 23.34
C ILE A 192 -27.60 60.53 23.30
N THR A 193 -26.35 60.83 23.01
CA THR A 193 -25.85 62.21 22.89
C THR A 193 -26.58 62.95 21.78
N PHE A 194 -26.75 62.29 20.60
CA PHE A 194 -27.53 62.87 19.52
C PHE A 194 -28.98 63.08 19.88
N LEU A 195 -29.66 62.13 20.51
CA LEU A 195 -31.05 62.25 20.94
C LEU A 195 -31.28 63.38 21.98
N ASN A 196 -30.32 63.59 22.89
CA ASN A 196 -30.33 64.67 23.86
C ASN A 196 -30.13 66.05 23.21
N ALA A 197 -29.27 66.14 22.18
CA ALA A 197 -29.02 67.37 21.42
C ALA A 197 -30.18 67.73 20.47
N HIS A 198 -30.88 66.68 19.94
CA HIS A 198 -31.98 66.85 18.98
C HIS A 198 -33.25 66.13 19.49
N PRO A 199 -33.96 66.70 20.49
CA PRO A 199 -35.14 66.05 21.00
C PRO A 199 -36.26 65.99 19.96
N SER A 200 -37.13 64.96 20.04
CA SER A 200 -38.21 64.76 19.08
C SER A 200 -39.12 65.96 19.02
N PRO A 201 -39.49 66.47 17.85
CA PRO A 201 -40.38 67.62 17.72
C PRO A 201 -41.77 67.29 18.30
N VAL A 202 -42.36 68.24 19.01
CA VAL A 202 -43.70 68.10 19.65
C VAL A 202 -44.79 67.98 18.57
N ARG A 203 -44.59 68.53 17.38
CA ARG A 203 -45.49 68.44 16.23
C ARG A 203 -44.69 68.37 14.95
N GLY A 204 -45.14 67.50 14.04
CA GLY A 204 -44.52 67.29 12.74
C GLY A 204 -43.35 66.25 12.77
N ASP A 205 -42.84 65.99 11.57
CA ASP A 205 -41.73 65.04 11.39
C ASP A 205 -40.37 65.70 11.67
N ARG A 206 -39.35 64.89 11.99
CA ARG A 206 -37.97 65.39 12.12
C ARG A 206 -37.45 65.93 10.78
N PRO A 207 -36.59 66.96 10.83
CA PRO A 207 -35.88 67.33 9.59
C PRO A 207 -35.20 66.16 8.92
N PRO A 208 -35.25 66.06 7.58
CA PRO A 208 -34.70 64.88 6.88
C PRO A 208 -33.22 64.65 7.16
N ALA A 209 -32.42 65.69 7.40
CA ALA A 209 -31.01 65.55 7.74
C ALA A 209 -30.80 64.93 9.14
N GLU A 210 -31.60 65.28 10.12
CA GLU A 210 -31.57 64.73 11.47
C GLU A 210 -32.08 63.24 11.47
N GLN A 211 -33.11 62.99 10.67
CA GLN A 211 -33.61 61.61 10.51
C GLN A 211 -32.55 60.70 9.91
N LEU A 212 -31.83 61.13 8.87
CA LEU A 212 -30.75 60.37 8.26
C LEU A 212 -29.62 60.04 9.25
N GLU A 213 -29.26 61.05 10.11
CA GLU A 213 -28.21 60.82 11.12
C GLU A 213 -28.69 59.91 12.24
N LEU A 214 -29.96 60.00 12.66
CA LEU A 214 -30.57 59.06 13.58
C LEU A 214 -30.54 57.62 13.06
N ASP A 215 -30.98 57.43 11.81
CA ASP A 215 -30.98 56.12 11.19
C ASP A 215 -29.56 55.54 11.08
N ARG A 216 -28.55 56.38 10.77
CA ARG A 216 -27.15 56.01 10.74
C ARG A 216 -26.63 55.57 12.12
N LEU A 217 -26.94 56.31 13.18
CA LEU A 217 -26.52 55.97 14.54
C LEU A 217 -27.21 54.70 15.04
N GLN A 218 -28.52 54.55 14.78
CA GLN A 218 -29.23 53.30 15.08
C GLN A 218 -28.63 52.10 14.36
N ALA A 219 -28.32 52.25 13.07
CA ALA A 219 -27.66 51.21 12.32
C ALA A 219 -26.21 50.90 12.82
N SER A 220 -25.53 51.89 13.42
CA SER A 220 -24.22 51.66 14.05
C SER A 220 -24.35 50.83 15.34
N VAL A 221 -25.36 51.14 16.20
CA VAL A 221 -25.65 50.33 17.38
C VAL A 221 -25.99 48.91 17.00
N GLN A 222 -26.90 48.72 16.03
CA GLN A 222 -27.29 47.40 15.58
C GLN A 222 -26.10 46.58 15.08
N ARG A 223 -25.22 47.17 14.26
CA ARG A 223 -24.01 46.50 13.77
C ARG A 223 -23.04 46.12 14.89
N ALA A 224 -22.89 46.96 15.90
CA ALA A 224 -22.06 46.69 17.07
C ALA A 224 -22.65 45.54 17.91
N GLU A 225 -23.96 45.54 18.14
CA GLU A 225 -24.67 44.44 18.82
C GLU A 225 -24.60 43.14 18.07
N ASP A 226 -24.76 43.13 16.73
CA ASP A 226 -24.66 41.95 15.89
C ASP A 226 -23.26 41.34 15.97
N ARG A 227 -22.19 42.16 15.98
CA ARG A 227 -20.81 41.69 16.15
C ARG A 227 -20.59 41.04 17.53
N LEU A 228 -21.09 41.68 18.60
CA LEU A 228 -20.97 41.15 19.95
C LEU A 228 -21.70 39.80 20.08
N ASN A 229 -22.94 39.75 19.57
CA ASN A 229 -23.73 38.50 19.59
C ASN A 229 -23.06 37.40 18.80
N SER A 230 -22.56 37.71 17.60
CA SER A 230 -21.80 36.72 16.80
C SER A 230 -20.54 36.22 17.52
N ALA A 231 -19.84 37.09 18.25
CA ALA A 231 -18.67 36.66 19.02
C ALA A 231 -19.06 35.75 20.19
N ARG A 232 -20.19 36.01 20.86
CA ARG A 232 -20.74 35.16 21.93
C ARG A 232 -21.17 33.80 21.41
N ASP A 233 -21.88 33.76 20.28
CA ASP A 233 -22.31 32.50 19.65
C ASP A 233 -21.13 31.66 19.23
N ASN A 234 -20.07 32.28 18.70
CA ASN A 234 -18.84 31.59 18.32
C ASN A 234 -18.04 31.07 19.52
N GLU A 235 -17.97 31.86 20.64
CA GLU A 235 -17.35 31.41 21.90
C GLU A 235 -18.08 30.19 22.46
N GLU A 236 -19.43 30.25 22.53
CA GLU A 236 -20.23 29.13 23.01
C GLU A 236 -20.07 27.90 22.12
N SER A 237 -20.01 28.10 20.80
CA SER A 237 -19.74 26.99 19.84
C SER A 237 -18.36 26.37 20.06
N ALA A 238 -17.33 27.19 20.29
CA ALA A 238 -15.97 26.70 20.61
C ALA A 238 -15.95 25.96 21.96
N ARG A 239 -16.69 26.43 22.95
CA ARG A 239 -16.86 25.79 24.27
C ARG A 239 -17.54 24.43 24.14
N LEU A 240 -18.60 24.33 23.35
CA LEU A 240 -19.30 23.08 23.09
C LEU A 240 -18.40 22.09 22.33
N SER A 241 -17.65 22.57 21.32
CA SER A 241 -16.68 21.76 20.58
C SER A 241 -15.58 21.22 21.48
N GLN A 242 -15.11 21.99 22.45
CA GLN A 242 -14.13 21.55 23.43
C GLN A 242 -14.66 20.37 24.27
N VAL A 243 -15.91 20.44 24.74
CA VAL A 243 -16.54 19.38 25.56
C VAL A 243 -16.83 18.13 24.75
N GLN A 244 -17.16 18.29 23.48
CA GLN A 244 -17.57 17.19 22.60
C GLN A 244 -16.41 16.61 21.78
N SER A 245 -15.22 17.22 21.78
CA SER A 245 -14.10 16.87 20.91
C SER A 245 -13.73 15.38 20.97
N GLU A 246 -13.72 14.76 22.13
CA GLU A 246 -13.43 13.35 22.31
C GLU A 246 -14.50 12.46 21.67
N SER A 247 -15.79 12.74 21.95
CA SER A 247 -16.90 11.94 21.41
C SER A 247 -17.00 12.06 19.89
N VAL A 248 -16.88 13.28 19.35
CA VAL A 248 -16.94 13.53 17.91
C VAL A 248 -15.75 12.88 17.20
N THR A 249 -14.54 13.00 17.75
CA THR A 249 -13.35 12.37 17.15
C THR A 249 -13.47 10.85 17.14
N LYS A 250 -13.92 10.23 18.23
CA LYS A 250 -14.14 8.77 18.27
C LYS A 250 -15.22 8.28 17.31
N GLN A 251 -16.23 9.10 17.03
CA GLN A 251 -17.25 8.80 16.01
C GLN A 251 -16.75 9.02 14.58
N THR A 252 -15.90 10.03 14.39
CA THR A 252 -15.30 10.35 13.09
C THR A 252 -14.26 9.31 12.67
N TYR A 253 -13.46 8.83 13.63
CA TYR A 253 -12.38 7.86 13.42
C TYR A 253 -12.72 6.57 14.16
N MET A 254 -13.48 5.69 13.52
CA MET A 254 -13.93 4.43 14.12
C MET A 254 -13.10 3.26 13.63
N VAL A 255 -12.55 2.48 14.55
CA VAL A 255 -11.90 1.22 14.23
C VAL A 255 -12.97 0.18 13.88
N ILE A 256 -13.03 -0.24 12.61
CA ILE A 256 -13.99 -1.25 12.14
C ILE A 256 -13.38 -2.64 12.29
N ASP A 257 -12.17 -2.83 11.75
CA ASP A 257 -11.46 -4.08 11.84
C ASP A 257 -10.30 -3.92 12.81
N GLN A 258 -10.39 -4.59 13.96
CA GLN A 258 -9.31 -4.63 14.92
C GLN A 258 -8.19 -5.54 14.42
N PRO A 259 -6.92 -5.12 14.50
CA PRO A 259 -5.78 -5.98 14.21
C PRO A 259 -5.83 -7.24 15.05
N GLN A 260 -5.36 -8.35 14.50
CA GLN A 260 -5.19 -9.62 15.21
C GLN A 260 -3.74 -10.04 15.12
N VAL A 261 -3.27 -10.72 16.17
CA VAL A 261 -1.93 -11.31 16.17
C VAL A 261 -1.89 -12.40 15.10
N PRO A 262 -1.04 -12.29 14.06
CA PRO A 262 -0.96 -13.28 13.01
C PRO A 262 -0.42 -14.60 13.57
N GLN A 263 -1.19 -15.69 13.40
CA GLN A 263 -0.79 -17.03 13.84
C GLN A 263 0.03 -17.79 12.80
N GLU A 264 -0.09 -17.41 11.53
CA GLU A 264 0.61 -18.03 10.41
C GLU A 264 1.49 -17.01 9.69
N ALA A 265 2.72 -17.42 9.40
CA ALA A 265 3.61 -16.64 8.57
C ALA A 265 3.09 -16.63 7.13
N LYS A 266 2.90 -15.48 6.56
CA LYS A 266 2.57 -15.31 5.14
C LYS A 266 3.86 -15.13 4.36
N VAL A 267 4.39 -16.21 3.81
CA VAL A 267 5.44 -16.08 2.80
C VAL A 267 4.77 -15.50 1.55
N SER A 268 5.18 -14.31 1.14
CA SER A 268 4.62 -13.67 -0.05
C SER A 268 4.90 -14.53 -1.27
N THR A 269 3.86 -15.17 -1.81
CA THR A 269 3.94 -15.97 -3.04
C THR A 269 4.57 -15.17 -4.19
N LYS A 270 4.37 -13.86 -4.19
CA LYS A 270 4.95 -12.93 -5.18
C LYS A 270 6.48 -12.83 -5.02
N THR A 271 6.99 -12.73 -3.81
CA THR A 271 8.42 -12.67 -3.51
C THR A 271 9.09 -13.99 -3.85
N ILE A 272 8.47 -15.14 -3.50
CA ILE A 272 8.94 -16.47 -3.90
C ILE A 272 9.03 -16.57 -5.42
N ALA A 273 7.96 -16.23 -6.13
CA ALA A 273 7.92 -16.30 -7.59
C ALA A 273 8.98 -15.40 -8.23
N THR A 274 9.14 -14.17 -7.75
CA THR A 274 10.13 -13.21 -8.27
C THR A 274 11.55 -13.73 -8.07
N ASN A 275 11.89 -14.22 -6.89
CA ASN A 275 13.21 -14.78 -6.60
C ASN A 275 13.50 -16.03 -7.46
N MET A 276 12.54 -16.95 -7.59
CA MET A 276 12.67 -18.12 -8.43
C MET A 276 12.88 -17.77 -9.91
N ILE A 277 12.18 -16.75 -10.43
CA ILE A 277 12.37 -16.26 -11.80
C ILE A 277 13.79 -15.70 -11.98
N ILE A 278 14.30 -14.93 -11.02
CA ILE A 278 15.66 -14.37 -11.08
C ILE A 278 16.68 -15.50 -11.16
N PHE A 279 16.60 -16.51 -10.29
CA PHE A 279 17.52 -17.66 -10.32
C PHE A 279 17.42 -18.47 -11.62
N LEU A 280 16.21 -18.63 -12.16
CA LEU A 280 15.99 -19.28 -13.46
C LEU A 280 16.65 -18.50 -14.60
N VAL A 281 16.48 -17.18 -14.65
CA VAL A 281 17.11 -16.31 -15.67
C VAL A 281 18.64 -16.40 -15.58
N VAL A 282 19.21 -16.36 -14.38
CA VAL A 282 20.65 -16.53 -14.15
C VAL A 282 21.11 -17.92 -14.64
N GLY A 283 20.38 -18.98 -14.34
CA GLY A 283 20.67 -20.34 -14.78
C GLY A 283 20.68 -20.49 -16.31
N VAL A 284 19.68 -19.89 -16.97
CA VAL A 284 19.60 -19.85 -18.44
C VAL A 284 20.78 -19.06 -19.03
N PHE A 285 21.10 -17.92 -18.45
CA PHE A 285 22.22 -17.09 -18.90
C PHE A 285 23.55 -17.86 -18.80
N LEU A 286 23.80 -18.53 -17.68
CA LEU A 286 24.99 -19.35 -17.47
C LEU A 286 25.05 -20.52 -18.46
N SER A 287 23.92 -21.16 -18.77
CA SER A 287 23.80 -22.20 -19.75
C SER A 287 24.18 -21.69 -21.16
N VAL A 288 23.63 -20.56 -21.58
CA VAL A 288 23.94 -19.94 -22.89
C VAL A 288 25.42 -19.54 -22.97
N ALA A 289 25.95 -18.93 -21.90
CA ALA A 289 27.36 -18.57 -21.79
C ALA A 289 28.27 -19.84 -21.87
N GLY A 290 27.85 -20.93 -21.23
CA GLY A 290 28.55 -22.22 -21.29
C GLY A 290 28.56 -22.81 -22.69
N ILE A 291 27.44 -22.76 -23.42
CA ILE A 291 27.35 -23.22 -24.82
C ILE A 291 28.27 -22.36 -25.70
N ALA A 292 28.22 -21.05 -25.57
CA ALA A 292 29.08 -20.14 -26.34
C ALA A 292 30.57 -20.33 -26.02
N GLY A 293 30.91 -20.43 -24.72
CA GLY A 293 32.28 -20.72 -24.27
C GLY A 293 32.80 -22.09 -24.77
N GLY A 294 31.98 -23.14 -24.66
CA GLY A 294 32.30 -24.47 -25.17
C GLY A 294 32.52 -24.47 -26.67
N ALA A 295 31.71 -23.76 -27.44
CA ALA A 295 31.87 -23.62 -28.88
C ALA A 295 33.13 -22.84 -29.29
N LEU A 296 33.61 -21.89 -28.47
CA LEU A 296 34.83 -21.12 -28.70
C LEU A 296 36.10 -21.90 -28.36
N ILE A 297 36.04 -22.75 -27.31
CA ILE A 297 37.19 -23.57 -26.87
C ILE A 297 37.35 -24.81 -27.75
N ASP A 298 36.27 -25.32 -28.33
CA ASP A 298 36.29 -26.50 -29.20
C ASP A 298 36.97 -26.18 -30.55
N ARG A 299 38.24 -26.48 -30.65
CA ARG A 299 39.06 -26.30 -31.85
C ARG A 299 38.96 -27.47 -32.85
N SER A 300 37.99 -28.38 -32.71
CA SER A 300 37.87 -29.52 -33.63
C SER A 300 37.45 -29.08 -35.03
N LEU A 301 38.17 -29.56 -36.03
CA LEU A 301 37.90 -29.33 -37.45
C LEU A 301 36.74 -30.23 -37.88
N ARG A 302 35.51 -29.73 -37.84
CA ARG A 302 34.30 -30.56 -38.09
C ARG A 302 33.63 -30.30 -39.43
N PHE A 303 33.86 -29.14 -40.00
CA PHE A 303 33.28 -28.77 -41.28
C PHE A 303 34.37 -28.59 -42.33
N PRO A 304 34.10 -28.92 -43.60
CA PRO A 304 35.08 -28.74 -44.70
C PRO A 304 35.60 -27.31 -44.81
N ILE A 305 34.79 -26.34 -44.34
CA ILE A 305 35.15 -24.93 -44.33
C ILE A 305 36.21 -24.62 -43.22
N ASP A 306 36.26 -25.39 -42.15
CA ASP A 306 37.26 -25.25 -41.09
C ASP A 306 38.65 -25.66 -41.56
N VAL A 307 38.72 -26.74 -42.38
CA VAL A 307 39.95 -27.19 -43.00
C VAL A 307 40.48 -26.17 -44.00
N ARG A 308 39.59 -25.55 -44.79
CA ARG A 308 39.97 -24.51 -45.75
C ARG A 308 40.50 -23.24 -45.09
N HIS A 309 39.85 -22.80 -44.00
CA HIS A 309 40.25 -21.55 -43.32
C HIS A 309 41.32 -21.74 -42.27
N GLY A 310 41.38 -22.89 -41.57
CA GLY A 310 42.36 -23.15 -40.52
C GLY A 310 43.69 -23.73 -41.04
N LEU A 311 43.67 -24.52 -42.10
CA LEU A 311 44.86 -25.21 -42.65
C LEU A 311 45.22 -24.75 -44.06
N SER A 312 44.38 -23.91 -44.70
CA SER A 312 44.58 -23.46 -46.09
C SER A 312 44.74 -24.60 -47.12
N LEU A 313 44.18 -25.80 -46.82
CA LEU A 313 44.27 -26.98 -47.67
C LEU A 313 42.96 -27.19 -48.45
N PRO A 314 43.06 -27.62 -49.76
CA PRO A 314 41.87 -27.95 -50.51
C PRO A 314 41.27 -29.29 -50.01
N VAL A 315 39.95 -29.29 -49.71
CA VAL A 315 39.22 -30.53 -49.39
C VAL A 315 38.96 -31.29 -50.66
N LEU A 316 39.63 -32.44 -50.81
CA LEU A 316 39.56 -33.26 -52.02
C LEU A 316 38.37 -34.19 -52.09
N ALA A 317 37.87 -34.67 -50.95
CA ALA A 317 36.68 -35.52 -50.87
C ALA A 317 36.03 -35.48 -49.49
N MET A 318 34.73 -35.70 -49.41
CA MET A 318 34.02 -35.95 -48.18
C MET A 318 33.48 -37.38 -48.19
N VAL A 319 33.86 -38.16 -47.17
CA VAL A 319 33.33 -39.51 -47.00
C VAL A 319 32.11 -39.43 -46.11
N PRO A 320 30.90 -39.74 -46.63
CA PRO A 320 29.73 -39.78 -45.79
C PRO A 320 29.81 -40.90 -44.78
N VAL A 321 29.35 -40.69 -43.55
CA VAL A 321 29.21 -41.78 -42.57
C VAL A 321 28.22 -42.78 -43.12
N ALA A 322 28.66 -44.01 -43.43
CA ALA A 322 27.79 -45.08 -43.85
C ALA A 322 26.85 -45.43 -42.66
N GLN A 323 25.58 -45.12 -42.81
CA GLN A 323 24.60 -45.74 -41.95
C GLN A 323 24.47 -47.20 -42.34
N PHE A 324 24.96 -48.06 -41.49
CA PHE A 324 24.65 -49.49 -41.63
C PHE A 324 23.12 -49.62 -41.38
N ILE A 325 22.40 -49.78 -42.50
CA ILE A 325 21.04 -50.28 -42.45
C ILE A 325 21.15 -51.72 -42.00
N VAL A 326 20.90 -52.00 -40.74
CA VAL A 326 20.70 -53.36 -40.26
C VAL A 326 19.44 -53.86 -40.96
N LEU A 327 19.58 -54.58 -42.06
CA LEU A 327 18.50 -55.33 -42.68
C LEU A 327 17.94 -56.28 -41.61
N PRO A 328 16.61 -56.27 -41.36
CA PRO A 328 16.04 -57.29 -40.48
C PRO A 328 16.32 -58.66 -41.05
N ALA A 329 16.78 -59.54 -40.20
CA ALA A 329 17.00 -60.93 -40.55
C ALA A 329 15.76 -61.54 -41.19
N PRO A 330 15.90 -62.37 -42.25
CA PRO A 330 14.78 -63.04 -42.92
C PRO A 330 14.03 -63.87 -41.86
N ALA A 331 12.72 -63.64 -41.77
CA ALA A 331 11.86 -64.43 -40.91
C ALA A 331 11.91 -65.88 -41.26
N GLU A 332 12.43 -66.72 -40.39
CA GLU A 332 12.41 -68.16 -40.42
C GLU A 332 10.95 -68.62 -40.43
N GLN A 333 10.55 -69.22 -41.53
CA GLN A 333 9.29 -69.84 -41.76
C GLN A 333 9.08 -70.99 -40.76
N ALA A 334 8.31 -70.76 -39.70
CA ALA A 334 7.86 -71.78 -38.82
C ALA A 334 6.72 -72.56 -39.48
N LEU A 335 6.94 -73.86 -39.68
CA LEU A 335 5.94 -74.83 -40.13
C LEU A 335 4.71 -74.89 -39.22
N PRO A 336 3.53 -75.14 -39.76
CA PRO A 336 2.32 -75.27 -38.99
C PRO A 336 2.24 -76.60 -38.24
N THR A 337 2.03 -76.59 -36.98
CA THR A 337 1.60 -77.70 -36.17
C THR A 337 0.06 -77.74 -35.98
N PRO A 338 -0.55 -78.92 -36.02
CA PRO A 338 -2.00 -79.04 -36.15
C PRO A 338 -2.75 -78.86 -34.84
N THR A 339 -3.92 -78.36 -35.02
CA THR A 339 -5.04 -78.24 -34.07
C THR A 339 -5.46 -79.54 -33.41
N LEU A 340 -5.72 -79.50 -32.10
CA LEU A 340 -6.70 -80.31 -31.35
C LEU A 340 -7.18 -79.43 -30.23
N GLY A 341 -8.36 -78.98 -30.20
CA GLY A 341 -9.66 -79.52 -30.01
C GLY A 341 -10.10 -79.33 -28.54
N ALA A 342 -11.29 -78.83 -28.39
CA ALA A 342 -12.23 -78.95 -27.27
C ALA A 342 -12.16 -77.81 -26.20
N THR A 343 -13.10 -77.00 -26.16
CA THR A 343 -14.50 -77.10 -25.65
C THR A 343 -14.72 -76.38 -24.31
N SER A 344 -15.64 -75.44 -24.36
CA SER A 344 -16.67 -75.11 -23.35
C SER A 344 -16.21 -74.50 -22.01
N ALA A 345 -16.75 -73.51 -21.54
CA ALA A 345 -18.07 -73.06 -21.16
C ALA A 345 -17.89 -71.71 -20.44
N GLU A 346 -18.62 -70.77 -20.80
CA GLU A 346 -19.86 -70.30 -20.17
C GLU A 346 -19.66 -69.46 -18.89
N ALA A 347 -20.19 -68.34 -19.00
CA ALA A 347 -21.19 -67.69 -18.12
C ALA A 347 -20.69 -66.69 -17.08
N GLY A 348 -21.26 -65.55 -17.22
CA GLY A 348 -22.06 -64.87 -16.26
C GLY A 348 -21.60 -63.41 -16.07
N LYS A 349 -22.32 -62.49 -16.68
CA LYS A 349 -23.38 -61.66 -16.09
C LYS A 349 -22.97 -61.08 -14.71
N SER A 350 -23.02 -59.78 -14.48
CA SER A 350 -24.10 -58.81 -14.57
C SER A 350 -23.56 -57.48 -14.06
N GLU A 351 -23.84 -56.36 -14.71
CA GLU A 351 -24.84 -55.36 -14.32
C GLU A 351 -24.75 -54.89 -12.87
N SER A 352 -24.51 -53.64 -12.64
CA SER A 352 -25.45 -52.52 -12.59
C SER A 352 -24.74 -51.35 -11.87
N SER A 353 -24.76 -50.18 -12.44
CA SER A 353 -25.82 -49.18 -12.32
C SER A 353 -25.68 -48.23 -11.13
N LEU A 354 -25.50 -46.95 -11.51
CA LEU A 354 -26.18 -45.78 -10.95
C LEU A 354 -25.88 -45.34 -9.49
N LEU A 355 -25.37 -44.17 -9.28
CA LEU A 355 -26.18 -42.98 -8.95
C LEU A 355 -25.23 -41.85 -8.44
N GLN A 356 -25.30 -40.70 -9.11
CA GLN A 356 -25.15 -39.43 -8.44
C GLN A 356 -26.31 -39.22 -7.45
N PRO A 357 -26.22 -38.30 -6.45
CA PRO A 357 -26.41 -36.90 -6.74
C PRO A 357 -25.56 -35.94 -5.89
N GLN A 358 -25.29 -34.79 -6.48
CA GLN A 358 -25.50 -33.38 -6.00
C GLN A 358 -25.88 -33.17 -4.53
N ILE A 359 -25.10 -32.41 -3.78
CA ILE A 359 -25.49 -31.08 -3.23
C ILE A 359 -24.25 -30.22 -3.16
#